data_7231eafe24d7a70eedb8354eb1808832
#
_entry.id   7231eafe24d7a70eedb8354eb1808832
#
_cell.length_a   1.000
_cell.length_b   1.000
_cell.length_c   1.000
_cell.angle_alpha   90.00
_cell.angle_beta   90.00
_cell.angle_gamma   90.00
#
_symmetry.space_group_name_H-M   'P 1'
#
loop_
_entity.id
_entity.type
_entity.pdbx_description
1 polymer ?
#
loop_
_entity_poly.entity_id
_entity_poly.type
_entity_poly.pdbx_seq_one_letter_code
_entity_poly.pdbx_strand_id
1 'polypeptide(L)'
;MTRQYYNLLQKSEGGASQTYYWDGNVVGMESNGVEKFYLQDDFGSPMHLVDIYGTSQECFAFDEFGENLSTSYNNTSQTFGFTGYQTDEVGDLYYAQARRYDASVGRFVSEDKVRGFVILPYTLNHYGYCWNNPVDFVDRDGNLPTVVIGAVIGLAAGALGEVVSQTIDGVQSGKSVLDSLLDVNPGKVVLEAGKGAVTGAVAGTGAGLLVVAGTSGVVEFGGDLLDQKVLQKKKIWIIHML
;
A
#
# COMPACT_ATOMS: atom_id res chain seq x y z
N MET A 1 -17.28 -6.57 -1.07
CA MET A 1 -16.79 -7.50 -0.05
C MET A 1 -15.84 -6.70 0.84
N THR A 2 -16.28 -6.30 2.01
CA THR A 2 -15.46 -5.62 3.00
C THR A 2 -14.44 -6.63 3.54
N ARG A 3 -13.17 -6.47 3.22
CA ARG A 3 -12.10 -7.27 3.84
C ARG A 3 -12.00 -6.81 5.30
N GLN A 4 -12.39 -7.66 6.21
CA GLN A 4 -12.09 -7.47 7.63
C GLN A 4 -10.65 -7.93 7.85
N TYR A 5 -9.76 -6.97 8.11
CA TYR A 5 -8.45 -7.26 8.65
C TYR A 5 -8.64 -7.67 10.11
N TYR A 6 -8.19 -8.87 10.44
CA TYR A 6 -8.25 -9.36 11.83
C TYR A 6 -6.96 -8.96 12.54
N ASN A 7 -6.98 -7.80 13.18
CA ASN A 7 -5.88 -7.37 14.03
C ASN A 7 -5.95 -8.08 15.36
N LEU A 8 -4.82 -8.62 15.85
CA LEU A 8 -4.75 -9.17 17.19
C LEU A 8 -4.88 -8.04 18.21
N LEU A 9 -5.95 -8.02 18.98
CA LEU A 9 -6.20 -6.98 19.99
C LEU A 9 -5.63 -7.39 21.34
N GLN A 10 -5.62 -8.68 21.66
CA GLN A 10 -5.16 -9.19 22.94
C GLN A 10 -4.61 -10.62 22.81
N LYS A 11 -3.49 -10.88 23.48
CA LYS A 11 -2.92 -12.21 23.68
C LYS A 11 -2.90 -12.49 25.18
N SER A 12 -3.31 -13.69 25.59
CA SER A 12 -3.21 -14.13 26.98
C SER A 12 -2.51 -15.48 27.03
N GLU A 13 -1.39 -15.54 27.72
CA GLU A 13 -0.55 -16.73 27.83
C GLU A 13 0.06 -16.81 29.23
N GLY A 14 -0.03 -17.99 29.86
CA GLY A 14 0.59 -18.25 31.17
C GLY A 14 0.13 -17.32 32.29
N GLY A 15 -1.06 -16.68 32.18
CA GLY A 15 -1.58 -15.70 33.14
C GLY A 15 -1.14 -14.26 32.89
N ALA A 16 -0.27 -14.02 31.91
CA ALA A 16 0.06 -12.68 31.40
C ALA A 16 -0.91 -12.29 30.29
N SER A 17 -1.33 -11.03 30.27
CA SER A 17 -2.18 -10.46 29.23
C SER A 17 -1.44 -9.33 28.53
N GLN A 18 -1.46 -9.35 27.21
CA GLN A 18 -0.90 -8.31 26.35
C GLN A 18 -2.02 -7.72 25.51
N THR A 19 -2.18 -6.40 25.54
CA THR A 19 -3.14 -5.66 24.71
C THR A 19 -2.38 -4.86 23.69
N TYR A 20 -2.85 -4.84 22.44
CA TYR A 20 -2.18 -4.17 21.31
C TYR A 20 -3.00 -3.01 20.80
N TYR A 21 -2.33 -1.90 20.48
CA TYR A 21 -2.90 -0.69 19.90
C TYR A 21 -2.55 -0.58 18.43
N TRP A 22 -3.51 -0.19 17.60
CA TRP A 22 -3.39 -0.20 16.13
C TRP A 22 -3.76 1.16 15.53
N ASP A 23 -2.96 1.57 14.55
CA ASP A 23 -3.25 2.69 13.64
C ASP A 23 -2.65 2.35 12.26
N GLY A 24 -3.41 1.62 11.44
CA GLY A 24 -2.91 1.07 10.17
C GLY A 24 -1.91 -0.07 10.35
N ASN A 25 -1.04 0.00 11.34
CA ASN A 25 -0.15 -1.05 11.81
C ASN A 25 -0.17 -1.07 13.35
N VAL A 26 0.51 -2.04 13.99
CA VAL A 26 0.63 -2.07 15.46
C VAL A 26 1.51 -0.89 15.92
N VAL A 27 0.98 -0.03 16.77
CA VAL A 27 1.71 1.17 17.26
C VAL A 27 2.20 1.02 18.69
N GLY A 28 1.60 0.15 19.47
CA GLY A 28 1.98 -0.06 20.86
C GLY A 28 1.39 -1.31 21.47
N MET A 29 1.85 -1.63 22.64
CA MET A 29 1.34 -2.72 23.45
C MET A 29 1.35 -2.34 24.95
N GLU A 30 0.44 -2.94 25.70
CA GLU A 30 0.44 -2.95 27.16
C GLU A 30 0.64 -4.38 27.63
N SER A 31 1.57 -4.58 28.54
CA SER A 31 1.79 -5.87 29.19
C SER A 31 1.92 -5.67 30.70
N ASN A 32 1.03 -6.27 31.47
CA ASN A 32 1.03 -6.17 32.94
C ASN A 32 1.04 -4.71 33.46
N GLY A 33 0.31 -3.80 32.79
CA GLY A 33 0.23 -2.38 33.18
C GLY A 33 1.44 -1.55 32.71
N VAL A 34 2.35 -2.11 31.90
CA VAL A 34 3.48 -1.39 31.31
C VAL A 34 3.20 -1.17 29.83
N GLU A 35 3.13 0.09 29.45
CA GLU A 35 2.96 0.50 28.04
C GLU A 35 4.31 0.59 27.33
N LYS A 36 4.34 0.08 26.10
CA LYS A 36 5.49 0.16 25.19
C LYS A 36 5.01 0.55 23.80
N PHE A 37 5.86 1.22 23.04
CA PHE A 37 5.56 1.72 21.71
C PHE A 37 6.54 1.17 20.68
N TYR A 38 6.03 0.84 19.49
CA TYR A 38 6.83 0.36 18.37
C TYR A 38 7.36 1.53 17.55
N LEU A 39 8.68 1.61 17.40
CA LEU A 39 9.30 2.39 16.33
C LEU A 39 9.53 1.45 15.16
N GLN A 40 8.97 1.80 14.01
CA GLN A 40 8.90 0.94 12.83
C GLN A 40 9.63 1.57 11.65
N ASP A 41 10.04 0.73 10.69
CA ASP A 41 10.45 1.17 9.38
C ASP A 41 9.25 1.61 8.51
N ASP A 42 9.50 2.05 7.27
CA ASP A 42 8.48 2.52 6.34
C ASP A 42 7.48 1.41 5.92
N PHE A 43 7.85 0.14 6.08
CA PHE A 43 7.01 -1.01 5.76
C PHE A 43 6.26 -1.57 6.97
N GLY A 44 6.56 -1.07 8.16
CA GLY A 44 5.89 -1.46 9.40
C GLY A 44 6.60 -2.56 10.18
N SER A 45 7.86 -2.88 9.84
CA SER A 45 8.66 -3.79 10.66
C SER A 45 9.08 -3.08 11.94
N PRO A 46 8.88 -3.66 13.13
CA PRO A 46 9.39 -3.08 14.37
C PRO A 46 10.92 -3.05 14.34
N MET A 47 11.49 -1.88 14.62
CA MET A 47 12.93 -1.68 14.78
C MET A 47 13.31 -1.55 16.25
N HIS A 48 12.46 -0.87 17.01
CA HIS A 48 12.62 -0.72 18.46
C HIS A 48 11.29 -0.85 19.17
N LEU A 49 11.33 -1.39 20.37
CA LEU A 49 10.26 -1.29 21.35
C LEU A 49 10.73 -0.36 22.47
N VAL A 50 10.05 0.77 22.65
CA VAL A 50 10.43 1.82 23.59
C VAL A 50 9.38 1.99 24.69
N ASP A 51 9.81 2.44 25.84
CA ASP A 51 8.91 2.84 26.93
C ASP A 51 8.34 4.25 26.72
N ILE A 52 7.49 4.72 27.66
CA ILE A 52 6.87 6.05 27.65
C ILE A 52 7.88 7.21 27.70
N TYR A 53 9.13 6.95 28.06
CA TYR A 53 10.22 7.94 28.10
C TYR A 53 11.08 7.90 26.85
N GLY A 54 10.77 7.01 25.89
CA GLY A 54 11.55 6.83 24.68
C GLY A 54 12.82 5.97 24.86
N THR A 55 12.97 5.30 26.02
CA THR A 55 14.11 4.42 26.24
C THR A 55 13.87 3.09 25.52
N SER A 56 14.81 2.70 24.67
CA SER A 56 14.74 1.42 23.94
C SER A 56 14.87 0.26 24.91
N GLN A 57 13.86 -0.60 24.90
CA GLN A 57 13.81 -1.84 25.70
C GLN A 57 14.29 -3.02 24.87
N GLU A 58 13.97 -3.03 23.59
CA GLU A 58 14.27 -4.09 22.64
C GLU A 58 14.60 -3.50 21.28
N CYS A 59 15.56 -4.13 20.57
CA CYS A 59 15.96 -3.76 19.21
C CYS A 59 15.79 -4.96 18.30
N PHE A 60 15.26 -4.72 17.10
CA PHE A 60 15.04 -5.74 16.07
C PHE A 60 15.74 -5.34 14.79
N ALA A 61 16.18 -6.33 14.03
CA ALA A 61 16.75 -6.13 12.71
C ALA A 61 16.32 -7.29 11.82
N PHE A 62 15.99 -6.97 10.58
CA PHE A 62 15.58 -7.93 9.56
C PHE A 62 16.39 -7.74 8.31
N ASP A 63 16.65 -8.82 7.57
CA ASP A 63 17.12 -8.72 6.20
C ASP A 63 16.01 -8.29 5.26
N GLU A 64 16.30 -8.20 3.97
CA GLU A 64 15.35 -7.75 2.94
C GLU A 64 14.11 -8.64 2.85
N PHE A 65 14.24 -9.92 3.16
CA PHE A 65 13.14 -10.89 3.14
C PHE A 65 12.55 -11.18 4.52
N GLY A 66 13.03 -10.50 5.57
CA GLY A 66 12.46 -10.58 6.91
C GLY A 66 13.06 -11.66 7.79
N GLU A 67 14.21 -12.25 7.39
CA GLU A 67 14.96 -13.10 8.31
C GLU A 67 15.46 -12.25 9.49
N ASN A 68 15.26 -12.73 10.69
CA ASN A 68 15.59 -11.99 11.89
C ASN A 68 17.08 -12.04 12.18
N LEU A 69 17.73 -10.89 12.10
CA LEU A 69 19.17 -10.73 12.36
C LEU A 69 19.46 -10.35 13.82
N SER A 70 18.45 -10.07 14.64
CA SER A 70 18.66 -9.65 16.02
C SER A 70 18.86 -10.83 16.97
N THR A 71 19.91 -10.73 17.80
CA THR A 71 20.21 -11.76 18.82
C THR A 71 19.24 -11.76 19.99
N SER A 72 18.46 -10.69 20.16
CA SER A 72 17.52 -10.50 21.27
C SER A 72 16.13 -11.10 21.04
N TYR A 73 15.81 -11.48 19.80
CA TYR A 73 14.46 -11.92 19.40
C TYR A 73 13.98 -13.20 20.12
N ASN A 74 14.88 -14.14 20.36
CA ASN A 74 14.53 -15.44 20.98
C ASN A 74 14.07 -15.37 22.43
N ASN A 75 14.06 -14.19 23.04
CA ASN A 75 13.76 -14.03 24.47
C ASN A 75 12.61 -13.07 24.75
N THR A 76 11.85 -12.67 23.71
CA THR A 76 10.85 -11.63 23.81
C THR A 76 9.44 -12.17 23.70
N SER A 77 8.55 -11.58 24.47
CA SER A 77 7.10 -11.73 24.31
C SER A 77 6.56 -11.02 23.05
N GLN A 78 7.45 -10.72 22.09
CA GLN A 78 7.14 -9.96 20.88
C GLN A 78 6.33 -10.80 19.91
N THR A 79 5.14 -10.29 19.59
CA THR A 79 4.19 -11.00 18.73
C THR A 79 4.27 -10.57 17.27
N PHE A 80 4.84 -9.38 16.99
CA PHE A 80 4.91 -8.83 15.63
C PHE A 80 6.36 -8.69 15.16
N GLY A 81 6.60 -9.03 13.90
CA GLY A 81 7.91 -8.99 13.27
C GLY A 81 7.88 -8.30 11.92
N PHE A 82 8.60 -8.83 10.95
CA PHE A 82 8.76 -8.29 9.61
C PHE A 82 7.46 -7.74 9.02
N THR A 83 7.46 -6.50 8.56
CA THR A 83 6.33 -5.75 7.98
C THR A 83 5.06 -5.71 8.86
N GLY A 84 5.21 -5.92 10.17
CA GLY A 84 4.11 -5.97 11.11
C GLY A 84 3.34 -7.30 11.10
N TYR A 85 3.86 -8.34 10.45
CA TYR A 85 3.26 -9.67 10.51
C TYR A 85 3.33 -10.26 11.91
N GLN A 86 2.31 -11.01 12.26
CA GLN A 86 2.33 -11.79 13.50
C GLN A 86 3.28 -12.98 13.36
N THR A 87 4.17 -13.17 14.34
CA THR A 87 5.02 -14.36 14.41
C THR A 87 4.21 -15.58 14.79
N ASP A 88 4.44 -16.69 14.11
CA ASP A 88 3.90 -18.00 14.50
C ASP A 88 4.93 -18.69 15.41
N GLU A 89 4.51 -19.14 16.55
CA GLU A 89 5.38 -19.82 17.52
C GLU A 89 5.87 -21.19 17.03
N VAL A 90 5.21 -21.73 16.00
CA VAL A 90 5.53 -23.02 15.42
C VAL A 90 6.19 -22.81 14.05
N GLY A 91 7.49 -23.04 13.96
CA GLY A 91 8.22 -23.13 12.70
C GLY A 91 8.80 -21.80 12.19
N ASP A 92 8.96 -20.79 13.04
CA ASP A 92 9.56 -19.49 12.71
C ASP A 92 8.93 -18.80 11.48
N LEU A 93 7.62 -19.01 11.29
CA LEU A 93 6.86 -18.45 10.19
C LEU A 93 6.20 -17.12 10.59
N TYR A 94 5.93 -16.29 9.61
CA TYR A 94 5.09 -15.10 9.76
C TYR A 94 3.67 -15.37 9.26
N TYR A 95 2.68 -14.89 10.00
CA TYR A 95 1.29 -14.91 9.59
C TYR A 95 0.91 -13.61 8.88
N ALA A 96 0.83 -13.67 7.55
CA ALA A 96 0.45 -12.56 6.68
C ALA A 96 -1.06 -12.62 6.34
N GLN A 97 -1.91 -12.85 7.33
CA GLN A 97 -3.38 -12.95 7.24
C GLN A 97 -3.90 -14.04 6.28
N ALA A 98 -3.67 -13.93 4.98
CA ALA A 98 -4.13 -14.91 4.00
C ALA A 98 -3.21 -16.12 3.88
N ARG A 99 -1.91 -15.95 4.13
CA ARG A 99 -0.87 -17.00 3.96
C ARG A 99 0.14 -16.95 5.11
N ARG A 100 0.88 -18.03 5.27
CA ARG A 100 2.10 -18.05 6.07
C ARG A 100 3.29 -17.75 5.18
N TYR A 101 4.21 -16.94 5.70
CA TYR A 101 5.42 -16.51 5.02
C TYR A 101 6.64 -17.09 5.74
N ASP A 102 7.55 -17.67 4.98
CA ASP A 102 8.81 -18.19 5.45
C ASP A 102 9.93 -17.24 5.01
N ALA A 103 10.48 -16.50 5.96
CA ALA A 103 11.52 -15.52 5.71
C ALA A 103 12.86 -16.17 5.32
N SER A 104 13.15 -17.37 5.85
CA SER A 104 14.40 -18.09 5.58
C SER A 104 14.57 -18.47 4.11
N VAL A 105 13.47 -18.61 3.38
CA VAL A 105 13.45 -18.89 1.94
C VAL A 105 12.85 -17.76 1.11
N GLY A 106 12.37 -16.67 1.75
CA GLY A 106 11.80 -15.51 1.10
C GLY A 106 10.50 -15.77 0.35
N ARG A 107 9.66 -16.71 0.82
CA ARG A 107 8.45 -17.18 0.11
C ARG A 107 7.28 -17.47 1.02
N PHE A 108 6.08 -17.39 0.43
CA PHE A 108 4.89 -17.94 1.07
C PHE A 108 4.88 -19.47 1.06
N VAL A 109 4.38 -20.07 2.13
CA VAL A 109 4.27 -21.54 2.28
C VAL A 109 3.14 -22.13 1.43
N SER A 110 2.12 -21.30 1.10
CA SER A 110 0.98 -21.72 0.29
C SER A 110 0.85 -20.91 -0.99
N GLU A 111 0.23 -21.51 -1.99
CA GLU A 111 -0.03 -20.89 -3.29
C GLU A 111 -1.00 -19.71 -3.18
N ASP A 112 -0.74 -18.65 -3.96
CA ASP A 112 -1.63 -17.50 -4.06
C ASP A 112 -2.96 -17.87 -4.75
N LYS A 113 -4.05 -17.34 -4.21
CA LYS A 113 -5.38 -17.45 -4.85
C LYS A 113 -5.50 -16.55 -6.09
N VAL A 114 -4.70 -15.48 -6.14
CA VAL A 114 -4.66 -14.57 -7.28
C VAL A 114 -3.70 -15.12 -8.32
N ARG A 115 -4.26 -15.50 -9.47
CA ARG A 115 -3.44 -15.99 -10.59
C ARG A 115 -2.73 -14.83 -11.25
N GLY A 116 -1.45 -15.02 -11.58
CA GLY A 116 -0.65 -14.05 -12.30
C GLY A 116 -1.07 -13.87 -13.77
N PHE A 117 -0.45 -12.91 -14.43
CA PHE A 117 -0.72 -12.55 -15.81
C PHE A 117 0.44 -12.98 -16.72
N VAL A 118 0.13 -13.66 -17.82
CA VAL A 118 1.16 -14.14 -18.80
C VAL A 118 1.98 -12.98 -19.39
N ILE A 119 1.37 -11.81 -19.55
CA ILE A 119 2.05 -10.58 -20.02
C ILE A 119 3.02 -9.99 -18.98
N LEU A 120 2.94 -10.42 -17.72
CA LEU A 120 3.78 -10.01 -16.61
C LEU A 120 4.35 -11.28 -15.94
N PRO A 121 5.38 -11.91 -16.51
CA PRO A 121 5.85 -13.24 -16.11
C PRO A 121 6.25 -13.35 -14.62
N TYR A 122 6.73 -12.28 -14.01
CA TYR A 122 7.08 -12.24 -12.59
C TYR A 122 5.87 -12.47 -11.65
N THR A 123 4.64 -12.24 -12.14
CA THR A 123 3.41 -12.49 -11.39
C THR A 123 2.99 -13.97 -11.40
N LEU A 124 3.63 -14.80 -12.23
CA LEU A 124 3.29 -16.23 -12.36
C LEU A 124 3.86 -17.09 -11.23
N ASN A 125 4.77 -16.56 -10.41
CA ASN A 125 5.26 -17.25 -9.23
C ASN A 125 4.28 -17.06 -8.08
N HIS A 126 3.41 -18.04 -7.86
CA HIS A 126 2.34 -17.99 -6.87
C HIS A 126 2.82 -18.07 -5.40
N TYR A 127 4.10 -18.36 -5.18
CA TYR A 127 4.72 -18.42 -3.85
C TYR A 127 5.60 -17.20 -3.57
N GLY A 128 5.83 -16.35 -4.59
CA GLY A 128 6.74 -15.22 -4.48
C GLY A 128 6.21 -14.13 -3.54
N TYR A 129 7.08 -13.63 -2.67
CA TYR A 129 6.84 -12.44 -1.89
C TYR A 129 7.19 -11.20 -2.71
N CYS A 130 6.26 -10.25 -2.80
CA CYS A 130 6.47 -8.94 -3.45
C CYS A 130 7.15 -9.02 -4.82
N TRP A 131 6.86 -10.07 -5.61
CA TRP A 131 7.51 -10.32 -6.91
C TRP A 131 9.05 -10.38 -6.85
N ASN A 132 9.59 -10.83 -5.72
CA ASN A 132 11.02 -10.87 -5.43
C ASN A 132 11.70 -9.49 -5.36
N ASN A 133 10.93 -8.46 -4.95
CA ASN A 133 11.41 -7.10 -4.72
C ASN A 133 10.86 -6.56 -3.37
N PRO A 134 11.31 -7.09 -2.24
CA PRO A 134 10.82 -6.73 -0.91
C PRO A 134 11.29 -5.35 -0.43
N VAL A 135 12.28 -4.76 -1.10
CA VAL A 135 12.83 -3.43 -0.75
C VAL A 135 11.89 -2.29 -1.19
N ASP A 136 11.15 -2.50 -2.29
CA ASP A 136 10.24 -1.49 -2.83
C ASP A 136 8.77 -1.79 -2.51
N PHE A 137 8.43 -3.04 -2.19
CA PHE A 137 7.06 -3.48 -2.04
C PHE A 137 6.83 -4.22 -0.72
N VAL A 138 5.61 -4.11 -0.22
CA VAL A 138 5.12 -4.88 0.94
C VAL A 138 3.78 -5.52 0.61
N ASP A 139 3.59 -6.77 1.02
CA ASP A 139 2.33 -7.49 0.93
C ASP A 139 1.71 -7.63 2.32
N ARG A 140 0.87 -6.67 2.72
CA ARG A 140 0.33 -6.61 4.09
C ARG A 140 -0.73 -7.66 4.39
N ASP A 141 -1.40 -8.19 3.39
CA ASP A 141 -2.51 -9.12 3.55
C ASP A 141 -2.21 -10.54 3.04
N GLY A 142 -1.00 -10.76 2.56
CA GLY A 142 -0.57 -12.06 2.02
C GLY A 142 -1.28 -12.44 0.72
N ASN A 143 -1.70 -11.46 -0.11
CA ASN A 143 -2.30 -11.73 -1.42
C ASN A 143 -1.63 -10.92 -2.54
N LEU A 144 -1.50 -9.60 -2.35
CA LEU A 144 -0.96 -8.69 -3.37
C LEU A 144 -0.15 -7.59 -2.71
N PRO A 145 0.98 -7.20 -3.31
CA PRO A 145 1.69 -6.00 -2.89
C PRO A 145 0.75 -4.79 -2.85
N THR A 146 0.82 -4.01 -1.77
CA THR A 146 -0.08 -2.87 -1.51
C THR A 146 -0.02 -1.81 -2.60
N VAL A 147 1.11 -1.68 -3.30
CA VAL A 147 1.26 -0.79 -4.47
C VAL A 147 0.24 -1.10 -5.57
N VAL A 148 -0.06 -2.37 -5.81
CA VAL A 148 -1.04 -2.79 -6.83
C VAL A 148 -2.45 -2.40 -6.41
N ILE A 149 -2.77 -2.65 -5.14
CA ILE A 149 -4.07 -2.28 -4.58
C ILE A 149 -4.26 -0.77 -4.67
N GLY A 150 -3.26 0.00 -4.29
CA GLY A 150 -3.27 1.45 -4.40
C GLY A 150 -3.43 1.94 -5.84
N ALA A 151 -2.68 1.37 -6.79
CA ALA A 151 -2.79 1.72 -8.20
C ALA A 151 -4.19 1.46 -8.77
N VAL A 152 -4.79 0.31 -8.47
CA VAL A 152 -6.15 -0.03 -8.95
C VAL A 152 -7.20 0.90 -8.34
N ILE A 153 -7.12 1.19 -7.05
CA ILE A 153 -8.05 2.13 -6.39
C ILE A 153 -7.90 3.53 -6.98
N GLY A 154 -6.66 4.01 -7.15
CA GLY A 154 -6.37 5.32 -7.72
C GLY A 154 -6.84 5.45 -9.17
N LEU A 155 -6.63 4.42 -10.00
CA LEU A 155 -7.13 4.35 -11.37
C LEU A 155 -8.66 4.49 -11.42
N ALA A 156 -9.36 3.72 -10.60
CA ALA A 156 -10.81 3.78 -10.54
C ALA A 156 -11.31 5.15 -10.04
N ALA A 157 -10.67 5.71 -9.02
CA ALA A 157 -11.04 7.02 -8.48
C ALA A 157 -10.81 8.15 -9.50
N GLY A 158 -9.69 8.13 -10.21
CA GLY A 158 -9.38 9.11 -11.26
C GLY A 158 -10.37 9.03 -12.43
N ALA A 159 -10.66 7.82 -12.91
CA ALA A 159 -11.64 7.62 -13.97
C ALA A 159 -13.05 8.11 -13.60
N LEU A 160 -13.53 7.70 -12.42
CA LEU A 160 -14.87 8.08 -11.93
C LEU A 160 -14.96 9.59 -11.64
N GLY A 161 -13.93 10.16 -11.04
CA GLY A 161 -13.86 11.59 -10.77
C GLY A 161 -13.98 12.43 -12.03
N GLU A 162 -13.29 12.06 -13.10
CA GLU A 162 -13.35 12.77 -14.38
C GLU A 162 -14.70 12.63 -15.07
N VAL A 163 -15.31 11.44 -15.06
CA VAL A 163 -16.67 11.25 -15.60
C VAL A 163 -17.68 12.13 -14.85
N VAL A 164 -17.62 12.18 -13.52
CA VAL A 164 -18.50 13.03 -12.72
C VAL A 164 -18.25 14.50 -13.02
N SER A 165 -16.99 14.95 -13.09
CA SER A 165 -16.65 16.34 -13.38
C SER A 165 -17.20 16.79 -14.74
N GLN A 166 -16.95 16.02 -15.81
CA GLN A 166 -17.46 16.34 -17.14
C GLN A 166 -18.99 16.34 -17.20
N THR A 167 -19.64 15.44 -16.46
CA THR A 167 -21.09 15.40 -16.38
C THR A 167 -21.66 16.66 -15.71
N ILE A 168 -21.05 17.11 -14.60
CA ILE A 168 -21.44 18.34 -13.90
C ILE A 168 -21.26 19.54 -14.82
N ASP A 169 -20.13 19.67 -15.51
CA ASP A 169 -19.84 20.77 -16.45
C ASP A 169 -20.88 20.81 -17.59
N GLY A 170 -21.24 19.63 -18.11
CA GLY A 170 -22.28 19.50 -19.13
C GLY A 170 -23.66 19.99 -18.63
N VAL A 171 -24.05 19.60 -17.45
CA VAL A 171 -25.33 20.00 -16.82
C VAL A 171 -25.33 21.52 -16.53
N GLN A 172 -24.22 22.06 -16.02
CA GLN A 172 -24.09 23.50 -15.80
C GLN A 172 -24.14 24.32 -17.11
N SER A 173 -23.75 23.69 -18.22
CA SER A 173 -23.86 24.29 -19.56
C SER A 173 -25.26 24.14 -20.18
N GLY A 174 -26.22 23.60 -19.44
CA GLY A 174 -27.62 23.47 -19.86
C GLY A 174 -27.95 22.15 -20.57
N LYS A 175 -27.07 21.16 -20.59
CA LYS A 175 -27.34 19.82 -21.12
C LYS A 175 -28.13 18.98 -20.11
N SER A 176 -28.86 17.97 -20.58
CA SER A 176 -29.42 16.97 -19.68
C SER A 176 -28.30 16.11 -19.08
N VAL A 177 -28.57 15.47 -17.94
CA VAL A 177 -27.60 14.52 -17.30
C VAL A 177 -27.22 13.42 -18.28
N LEU A 178 -28.20 12.88 -19.02
CA LEU A 178 -27.95 11.81 -19.97
C LEU A 178 -27.07 12.26 -21.15
N ASP A 179 -27.35 13.44 -21.73
CA ASP A 179 -26.55 13.99 -22.81
C ASP A 179 -25.12 14.29 -22.35
N SER A 180 -24.97 14.79 -21.13
CA SER A 180 -23.66 15.05 -20.53
C SER A 180 -22.84 13.76 -20.32
N LEU A 181 -23.47 12.67 -19.89
CA LEU A 181 -22.84 11.35 -19.75
C LEU A 181 -22.43 10.75 -21.10
N LEU A 182 -23.23 10.95 -22.15
CA LEU A 182 -22.95 10.47 -23.50
C LEU A 182 -21.85 11.27 -24.20
N ASP A 183 -21.62 12.52 -23.78
CA ASP A 183 -20.64 13.45 -24.35
C ASP A 183 -19.30 13.45 -23.55
N VAL A 184 -19.11 12.50 -22.66
CA VAL A 184 -17.85 12.36 -21.89
C VAL A 184 -16.68 12.09 -22.81
N ASN A 185 -15.60 12.86 -22.66
CA ASN A 185 -14.38 12.68 -23.41
C ASN A 185 -13.54 11.52 -22.84
N PRO A 186 -13.44 10.37 -23.54
CA PRO A 186 -12.73 9.20 -23.04
C PRO A 186 -11.22 9.43 -22.87
N GLY A 187 -10.63 10.34 -23.66
CA GLY A 187 -9.20 10.67 -23.56
C GLY A 187 -8.86 11.33 -22.24
N LYS A 188 -9.73 12.23 -21.74
CA LYS A 188 -9.55 12.84 -20.42
C LYS A 188 -9.73 11.81 -19.31
N VAL A 189 -10.73 10.94 -19.41
CA VAL A 189 -10.98 9.87 -18.43
C VAL A 189 -9.76 8.94 -18.33
N VAL A 190 -9.16 8.56 -19.44
CA VAL A 190 -7.94 7.71 -19.46
C VAL A 190 -6.75 8.45 -18.82
N LEU A 191 -6.60 9.74 -19.09
CA LEU A 191 -5.53 10.55 -18.52
C LEU A 191 -5.65 10.65 -16.99
N GLU A 192 -6.85 10.99 -16.48
CA GLU A 192 -7.10 11.12 -15.04
C GLU A 192 -7.03 9.76 -14.33
N ALA A 193 -7.50 8.69 -14.98
CA ALA A 193 -7.28 7.32 -14.49
C ALA A 193 -5.78 7.01 -14.34
N GLY A 194 -4.97 7.37 -15.32
CA GLY A 194 -3.51 7.18 -15.27
C GLY A 194 -2.85 7.97 -14.14
N LYS A 195 -3.21 9.24 -13.96
CA LYS A 195 -2.74 10.06 -12.82
C LYS A 195 -3.14 9.42 -11.48
N GLY A 196 -4.40 9.01 -11.35
CA GLY A 196 -4.91 8.33 -10.18
C GLY A 196 -4.15 7.03 -9.88
N ALA A 197 -3.84 6.23 -10.90
CA ALA A 197 -3.08 5.00 -10.73
C ALA A 197 -1.67 5.25 -10.16
N VAL A 198 -0.96 6.26 -10.68
CA VAL A 198 0.38 6.64 -10.18
C VAL A 198 0.29 7.11 -8.72
N THR A 199 -0.64 8.01 -8.42
CA THR A 199 -0.84 8.52 -7.05
C THR A 199 -1.21 7.40 -6.08
N GLY A 200 -2.11 6.51 -6.48
CA GLY A 200 -2.53 5.37 -5.69
C GLY A 200 -1.40 4.34 -5.49
N ALA A 201 -0.58 4.10 -6.51
CA ALA A 201 0.60 3.23 -6.39
C ALA A 201 1.56 3.76 -5.32
N VAL A 202 1.89 5.06 -5.37
CA VAL A 202 2.76 5.70 -4.36
C VAL A 202 2.15 5.63 -2.97
N ALA A 203 0.84 5.85 -2.82
CA ALA A 203 0.16 5.66 -1.54
C ALA A 203 0.25 4.21 -1.05
N GLY A 204 0.18 3.24 -1.96
CA GLY A 204 0.30 1.81 -1.67
C GLY A 204 1.70 1.35 -1.24
N THR A 205 2.76 2.12 -1.51
CA THR A 205 4.11 1.81 -1.02
C THR A 205 4.32 2.11 0.47
N GLY A 206 3.32 2.69 1.15
CA GLY A 206 3.47 3.15 2.53
C GLY A 206 4.16 4.51 2.65
N ALA A 207 4.47 5.17 1.53
CA ALA A 207 5.01 6.52 1.55
C ALA A 207 4.04 7.50 2.25
N GLY A 208 4.59 8.36 3.07
CA GLY A 208 3.82 9.31 3.83
C GLY A 208 3.01 10.29 2.96
N LEU A 209 2.01 10.93 3.55
CA LEU A 209 1.10 11.87 2.87
C LEU A 209 1.82 12.97 2.08
N LEU A 210 2.99 13.42 2.55
CA LEU A 210 3.80 14.43 1.87
C LEU A 210 4.32 13.95 0.52
N VAL A 211 4.72 12.69 0.42
CA VAL A 211 5.18 12.09 -0.86
C VAL A 211 4.00 11.96 -1.81
N VAL A 212 2.85 11.50 -1.34
CA VAL A 212 1.63 11.40 -2.15
C VAL A 212 1.22 12.78 -2.68
N ALA A 213 1.20 13.81 -1.82
CA ALA A 213 0.90 15.17 -2.24
C ALA A 213 1.92 15.71 -3.27
N GLY A 214 3.20 15.42 -3.08
CA GLY A 214 4.26 15.80 -4.03
C GLY A 214 4.10 15.11 -5.39
N THR A 215 3.82 13.80 -5.41
CA THR A 215 3.61 13.05 -6.67
C THR A 215 2.34 13.49 -7.39
N SER A 216 1.26 13.77 -6.67
CA SER A 216 0.03 14.32 -7.25
C SER A 216 0.31 15.67 -7.94
N GLY A 217 1.00 16.59 -7.29
CA GLY A 217 1.39 17.87 -7.88
C GLY A 217 2.28 17.73 -9.12
N VAL A 218 3.25 16.79 -9.11
CA VAL A 218 4.10 16.52 -10.27
C VAL A 218 3.31 15.92 -11.44
N VAL A 219 2.37 15.01 -11.16
CA VAL A 219 1.52 14.39 -12.19
C VAL A 219 0.56 15.40 -12.79
N GLU A 220 -0.05 16.30 -11.99
CA GLU A 220 -0.88 17.39 -12.47
C GLU A 220 -0.07 18.39 -13.32
N PHE A 221 1.08 18.84 -12.82
CA PHE A 221 1.95 19.74 -13.57
C PHE A 221 2.43 19.15 -14.91
N GLY A 222 2.78 17.85 -14.92
CA GLY A 222 3.14 17.13 -16.16
C GLY A 222 1.97 17.03 -17.13
N GLY A 223 0.75 16.79 -16.63
CA GLY A 223 -0.49 16.77 -17.41
C GLY A 223 -0.77 18.12 -18.06
N ASP A 224 -0.72 19.20 -17.31
CA ASP A 224 -0.94 20.57 -17.79
C ASP A 224 0.07 20.98 -18.87
N LEU A 225 1.35 20.60 -18.73
CA LEU A 225 2.37 20.85 -19.76
C LEU A 225 2.09 20.09 -21.05
N LEU A 226 1.58 18.86 -20.98
CA LEU A 226 1.20 18.09 -22.15
C LEU A 226 -0.01 18.71 -22.86
N ASP A 227 -1.02 19.13 -22.11
CA ASP A 227 -2.20 19.81 -22.65
C ASP A 227 -1.84 21.14 -23.32
N GLN A 228 -0.94 21.95 -22.70
CA GLN A 228 -0.46 23.18 -23.30
C GLN A 228 0.31 22.93 -24.62
N LYS A 229 1.14 21.89 -24.69
CA LYS A 229 1.85 21.52 -25.92
C LYS A 229 0.91 21.07 -27.03
N VAL A 230 -0.16 20.34 -26.68
CA VAL A 230 -1.18 19.89 -27.65
C VAL A 230 -1.98 21.10 -28.17
N LEU A 231 -2.35 22.02 -27.29
CA LEU A 231 -3.06 23.26 -27.67
C LEU A 231 -2.19 24.17 -28.54
N GLN A 232 -0.89 24.30 -28.22
CA GLN A 232 0.03 25.07 -29.07
C GLN A 232 0.20 24.44 -30.47
N LYS A 233 0.33 23.12 -30.57
CA LYS A 233 0.36 22.44 -31.87
C LYS A 233 -0.91 22.70 -32.69
N LYS A 234 -2.09 22.66 -32.09
CA LYS A 234 -3.35 23.00 -32.78
C LYS A 234 -3.37 24.46 -33.24
N LYS A 235 -2.89 25.41 -32.45
CA LYS A 235 -2.78 26.82 -32.86
C LYS A 235 -1.84 27.02 -34.08
N ILE A 236 -0.69 26.36 -34.07
CA ILE A 236 0.27 26.44 -35.21
C ILE A 236 -0.33 25.88 -36.47
N TRP A 237 -1.11 24.76 -36.39
CA TRP A 237 -1.81 24.19 -37.56
C TRP A 237 -2.87 25.14 -38.13
N ILE A 238 -3.63 25.83 -37.28
CA ILE A 238 -4.66 26.77 -37.73
C ILE A 238 -4.03 28.00 -38.40
N ILE A 239 -2.87 28.48 -37.92
CA ILE A 239 -2.17 29.63 -38.49
C ILE A 239 -1.53 29.27 -39.86
N HIS A 240 -1.22 28.00 -40.12
CA HIS A 240 -0.68 27.55 -41.41
C HIS A 240 -1.78 27.22 -42.48
N MET A 241 -3.06 27.23 -42.05
CA MET A 241 -4.21 26.99 -42.96
C MET A 241 -4.95 28.29 -43.33
N LEU A 242 -4.58 29.42 -42.80
CA LEU A 242 -5.08 30.75 -43.16
C LEU A 242 -4.03 31.52 -43.95
#